data_e80c3780566b6645b6b97f311bd0f7cf
#
_entry.id   e80c3780566b6645b6b97f311bd0f7cf
#
_cell.length_a   1.000
_cell.length_b   1.000
_cell.length_c   1.000
_cell.angle_alpha   90.00
_cell.angle_beta   90.00
_cell.angle_gamma   90.00
#
_symmetry.space_group_name_H-M   'P 1'
#
loop_
_entity.id
_entity.type
_entity.pdbx_description
1 polymer ?
#
loop_
_entity_poly.entity_id
_entity_poly.type
_entity_poly.pdbx_seq_one_letter_code
_entity_poly.pdbx_strand_id
1 'polypeptide(L)'
;STQVPYTIMHNYTPDFILPNGVLLECKGYWDDADRRKIRNVVQQHPELDLRMVFQSPFNTISKKSKTTYAKWCDRHDIPWTSFTNIPIDWLI
;
A
#
# COMPACT_ATOMS: atom_id res chain seq x y z
N SER A 1 -12.21 14.28 -1.77
CA SER A 1 -11.02 13.62 -1.25
C SER A 1 -9.79 14.46 -1.52
N THR A 2 -8.82 14.32 -0.67
CA THR A 2 -7.59 15.11 -0.77
C THR A 2 -6.57 14.38 -1.60
N GLN A 3 -6.03 15.04 -2.59
CA GLN A 3 -4.92 14.50 -3.37
C GLN A 3 -3.59 14.84 -2.70
N VAL A 4 -2.61 14.00 -2.95
CA VAL A 4 -1.24 14.29 -2.54
C VAL A 4 -0.77 15.52 -3.33
N PRO A 5 -0.33 16.61 -2.68
CA PRO A 5 -0.03 17.86 -3.37
C PRO A 5 1.35 17.87 -4.03
N TYR A 6 1.71 16.80 -4.73
CA TYR A 6 2.98 16.69 -5.43
C TYR A 6 2.73 16.52 -6.92
N THR A 7 3.24 17.43 -7.71
CA THR A 7 3.09 17.35 -9.16
C THR A 7 3.72 16.09 -9.74
N ILE A 8 4.77 15.60 -9.11
CA ILE A 8 5.44 14.37 -9.53
C ILE A 8 4.58 13.13 -9.33
N MET A 9 3.49 13.23 -8.57
CA MET A 9 2.57 12.13 -8.28
C MET A 9 1.20 12.36 -8.91
N HIS A 10 1.12 13.12 -9.98
CA HIS A 10 -0.16 13.49 -10.57
C HIS A 10 -1.01 12.29 -11.01
N ASN A 11 -0.41 11.13 -11.24
CA ASN A 11 -1.13 9.90 -11.63
C ASN A 11 -1.44 8.98 -10.47
N TYR A 12 -1.12 9.39 -9.25
CA TYR A 12 -1.33 8.55 -8.08
C TYR A 12 -2.15 9.28 -7.02
N THR A 13 -3.24 8.65 -6.59
CA THR A 13 -4.07 9.15 -5.49
C THR A 13 -4.27 7.99 -4.52
N PRO A 14 -3.76 8.09 -3.29
CA PRO A 14 -4.02 7.07 -2.29
C PRO A 14 -5.49 7.05 -1.88
N ASP A 15 -5.95 5.91 -1.37
CA ASP A 15 -7.33 5.81 -0.90
C ASP A 15 -7.61 6.75 0.27
N PHE A 16 -6.65 6.86 1.20
CA PHE A 16 -6.78 7.74 2.35
C PHE A 16 -5.47 8.46 2.63
N ILE A 17 -5.58 9.73 3.00
CA ILE A 17 -4.47 10.52 3.54
C ILE A 17 -4.84 10.87 4.96
N LEU A 18 -4.09 10.34 5.92
CA LEU A 18 -4.37 10.54 7.33
C LEU A 18 -3.75 11.85 7.82
N PRO A 19 -4.31 12.46 8.89
CA PRO A 19 -3.75 13.71 9.40
C PRO A 19 -2.30 13.63 9.84
N ASN A 20 -1.83 12.42 10.20
CA ASN A 20 -0.43 12.20 10.59
C ASN A 20 0.52 12.02 9.40
N GLY A 21 0.03 12.16 8.16
CA GLY A 21 0.85 12.03 6.95
C GLY A 21 0.92 10.65 6.36
N VAL A 22 0.31 9.66 7.01
CA VAL A 22 0.28 8.29 6.49
C VAL A 22 -0.65 8.20 5.31
N LEU A 23 -0.20 7.52 4.24
CA LEU A 23 -1.01 7.23 3.07
C LEU A 23 -1.45 5.77 3.13
N LEU A 24 -2.76 5.52 3.07
CA LEU A 24 -3.28 4.17 3.11
C LEU A 24 -3.83 3.77 1.74
N GLU A 25 -3.43 2.59 1.30
CA GLU A 25 -3.98 1.91 0.14
C GLU A 25 -4.71 0.66 0.60
N CYS A 26 -5.99 0.55 0.24
CA CYS A 26 -6.82 -0.58 0.65
C CYS A 26 -7.09 -1.46 -0.56
N LYS A 27 -6.75 -2.74 -0.45
CA LYS A 27 -6.88 -3.69 -1.57
C LYS A 27 -7.53 -4.99 -1.14
N GLY A 28 -8.51 -5.43 -1.93
CA GLY A 28 -8.99 -6.80 -1.88
C GLY A 28 -8.18 -7.67 -2.81
N TYR A 29 -8.32 -7.42 -4.11
CA TYR A 29 -7.50 -8.06 -5.13
C TYR A 29 -6.38 -7.09 -5.56
N TRP A 30 -5.15 -7.60 -5.60
CA TRP A 30 -3.98 -6.76 -5.87
C TRP A 30 -3.18 -7.39 -7.01
N ASP A 31 -3.48 -6.98 -8.23
CA ASP A 31 -2.89 -7.58 -9.41
C ASP A 31 -1.46 -7.05 -9.68
N ASP A 32 -0.82 -7.62 -10.69
CA ASP A 32 0.56 -7.28 -11.02
C ASP A 32 0.73 -5.80 -11.38
N ALA A 33 -0.23 -5.24 -12.12
CA ALA A 33 -0.15 -3.84 -12.52
C ALA A 33 -0.23 -2.91 -11.29
N ASP A 34 -1.12 -3.22 -10.35
CA ASP A 34 -1.26 -2.46 -9.11
C ASP A 34 0.00 -2.57 -8.25
N ARG A 35 0.56 -3.79 -8.13
CA ARG A 35 1.79 -3.99 -7.35
C ARG A 35 2.95 -3.20 -7.95
N ARG A 36 3.08 -3.21 -9.26
CA ARG A 36 4.14 -2.48 -9.96
C ARG A 36 4.01 -0.99 -9.74
N LYS A 37 2.79 -0.48 -9.79
CA LYS A 37 2.51 0.94 -9.53
C LYS A 37 2.94 1.34 -8.12
N ILE A 38 2.56 0.56 -7.12
CA ILE A 38 2.92 0.84 -5.73
C ILE A 38 4.44 0.77 -5.54
N ARG A 39 5.08 -0.24 -6.11
CA ARG A 39 6.54 -0.35 -6.04
C ARG A 39 7.22 0.88 -6.62
N ASN A 40 6.75 1.35 -7.76
CA ASN A 40 7.32 2.53 -8.41
C ASN A 40 7.15 3.78 -7.55
N VAL A 41 5.96 3.96 -6.95
CA VAL A 41 5.71 5.10 -6.07
C VAL A 41 6.67 5.07 -4.88
N VAL A 42 6.79 3.93 -4.22
CA VAL A 42 7.65 3.79 -3.04
C VAL A 42 9.12 4.01 -3.39
N GLN A 43 9.57 3.48 -4.52
CA GLN A 43 10.97 3.63 -4.93
C GLN A 43 11.30 5.05 -5.35
N GLN A 44 10.39 5.74 -6.01
CA GLN A 44 10.63 7.09 -6.50
C GLN A 44 10.41 8.15 -5.42
N HIS A 45 9.62 7.83 -4.41
CA HIS A 45 9.25 8.77 -3.35
C HIS A 45 9.42 8.13 -1.97
N PRO A 46 10.68 7.83 -1.57
CA PRO A 46 10.92 7.17 -0.29
C PRO A 46 10.55 8.03 0.92
N GLU A 47 10.30 9.32 0.72
CA GLU A 47 9.86 10.22 1.78
C GLU A 47 8.41 9.99 2.17
N LEU A 48 7.63 9.28 1.35
CA LEU A 48 6.21 9.03 1.62
C LEU A 48 6.05 7.83 2.55
N ASP A 49 5.12 7.97 3.51
CA ASP A 49 4.77 6.90 4.43
C ASP A 49 3.54 6.17 3.89
N LEU A 50 3.75 5.30 2.91
CA LEU A 50 2.70 4.54 2.28
C LEU A 50 2.56 3.18 2.93
N ARG A 51 1.35 2.82 3.34
CA ARG A 51 1.04 1.55 4.00
C ARG A 51 -0.14 0.89 3.33
N MET A 52 -0.12 -0.44 3.33
CA MET A 52 -1.15 -1.25 2.67
C MET A 52 -2.12 -1.83 3.69
N VAL A 53 -3.41 -1.83 3.34
CA VAL A 53 -4.45 -2.49 4.13
C VAL A 53 -5.12 -3.51 3.22
N PHE A 54 -5.03 -4.79 3.58
CA PHE A 54 -5.54 -5.88 2.74
C PHE A 54 -6.75 -6.54 3.34
N GLN A 55 -7.70 -6.89 2.49
CA GLN A 55 -8.80 -7.76 2.90
C GLN A 55 -8.28 -9.18 3.19
N SER A 56 -7.35 -9.65 2.37
CA SER A 56 -6.77 -11.00 2.50
C SER A 56 -5.26 -10.95 2.28
N PRO A 57 -4.49 -10.53 3.30
CA PRO A 57 -3.04 -10.32 3.14
C PRO A 57 -2.26 -11.59 2.81
N PHE A 58 -2.81 -12.77 3.09
CA PHE A 58 -2.12 -14.03 2.84
C PHE A 58 -2.52 -14.69 1.52
N ASN A 59 -3.29 -14.01 0.69
CA ASN A 59 -3.49 -14.43 -0.69
C ASN A 59 -2.16 -14.33 -1.44
N THR A 60 -1.92 -15.31 -2.32
CA THR A 60 -0.71 -15.29 -3.16
C THR A 60 -0.85 -14.30 -4.29
N ILE A 61 0.29 -13.78 -4.77
CA ILE A 61 0.30 -12.79 -5.84
C ILE A 61 -0.10 -13.37 -7.19
N SER A 62 -0.01 -14.70 -7.34
CA SER A 62 -0.48 -15.40 -8.53
C SER A 62 -0.73 -16.86 -8.20
N LYS A 63 -1.43 -17.55 -9.09
CA LYS A 63 -1.72 -18.97 -8.90
C LYS A 63 -0.47 -19.85 -8.82
N LYS A 64 0.60 -19.41 -9.49
CA LYS A 64 1.85 -20.18 -9.55
C LYS A 64 2.86 -19.76 -8.49
N SER A 65 2.55 -18.72 -7.73
CA SER A 65 3.49 -18.19 -6.75
C SER A 65 3.09 -18.61 -5.33
N LYS A 66 4.09 -18.81 -4.48
CA LYS A 66 3.88 -18.99 -3.04
C LYS A 66 4.03 -17.68 -2.28
N THR A 67 4.38 -16.60 -2.96
CA THR A 67 4.53 -15.28 -2.34
C THR A 67 3.16 -14.69 -2.07
N THR A 68 2.88 -14.37 -0.81
CA THR A 68 1.65 -13.69 -0.42
C THR A 68 1.80 -12.18 -0.59
N TYR A 69 0.68 -11.46 -0.55
CA TYR A 69 0.70 -9.99 -0.54
C TYR A 69 1.56 -9.47 0.61
N ALA A 70 1.38 -10.06 1.80
CA ALA A 70 2.14 -9.69 2.98
C ALA A 70 3.64 -9.86 2.77
N LYS A 71 4.06 -11.01 2.25
CA LYS A 71 5.48 -11.27 2.00
C LYS A 71 6.05 -10.34 0.94
N TRP A 72 5.27 -10.04 -0.08
CA TRP A 72 5.69 -9.11 -1.12
C TRP A 72 5.97 -7.73 -0.51
N CYS A 73 5.07 -7.26 0.36
CA CYS A 73 5.26 -5.99 1.06
C CYS A 73 6.50 -6.02 1.95
N ASP A 74 6.71 -7.12 2.69
CA ASP A 74 7.89 -7.27 3.55
C ASP A 74 9.19 -7.16 2.74
N ARG A 75 9.22 -7.77 1.55
CA ARG A 75 10.39 -7.71 0.67
C ARG A 75 10.67 -6.31 0.15
N HIS A 76 9.65 -5.48 0.06
CA HIS A 76 9.76 -4.11 -0.45
C HIS A 76 9.70 -3.06 0.65
N ASP A 77 9.79 -3.48 1.91
CA ASP A 77 9.76 -2.60 3.08
C ASP A 77 8.52 -1.71 3.13
N ILE A 78 7.39 -2.28 2.75
CA ILE A 78 6.09 -1.58 2.79
C ILE A 78 5.30 -2.12 3.97
N PRO A 79 4.96 -1.28 4.96
CA PRO A 79 4.11 -1.72 6.09
C PRO A 79 2.73 -2.13 5.59
N TRP A 80 2.19 -3.17 6.19
CA TRP A 80 0.88 -3.69 5.82
C TRP A 80 0.11 -4.18 7.04
N THR A 81 -1.20 -4.25 6.89
CA THR A 81 -2.08 -4.86 7.89
C THR A 81 -3.32 -5.41 7.18
N SER A 82 -4.19 -6.07 7.93
CA SER A 82 -5.49 -6.50 7.41
C SER A 82 -6.57 -5.50 7.83
N PHE A 83 -7.70 -5.50 7.12
CA PHE A 83 -8.86 -4.68 7.44
C PHE A 83 -9.35 -4.89 8.87
N THR A 84 -9.25 -6.12 9.35
CA THR A 84 -9.80 -6.49 10.65
C THR A 84 -8.86 -6.16 11.81
N ASN A 85 -7.67 -5.66 11.51
CA ASN A 85 -6.64 -5.56 12.53
C ASN A 85 -5.74 -4.32 12.34
N ILE A 86 -6.33 -3.20 11.95
CA ILE A 86 -5.57 -1.97 11.73
C ILE A 86 -5.08 -1.46 13.08
N PRO A 87 -3.75 -1.34 13.29
CA PRO A 87 -3.22 -0.83 14.56
C PRO A 87 -3.69 0.60 14.78
N ILE A 88 -4.06 0.91 16.01
CA ILE A 88 -4.53 2.26 16.34
C ILE A 88 -3.42 3.30 16.10
N ASP A 89 -2.17 2.90 16.26
CA ASP A 89 -1.02 3.77 16.02
C ASP A 89 -0.98 4.31 14.59
N TRP A 90 -1.60 3.59 13.66
CA TRP A 90 -1.65 4.04 12.26
C TRP A 90 -2.62 5.20 12.07
N LEU A 91 -3.58 5.33 12.97
CA LEU A 91 -4.71 6.25 12.82
C LEU A 91 -4.56 7.53 13.64
N ILE A 92 -3.56 7.61 14.50
CA ILE A 92 -3.39 8.75 15.40
C ILE A 92 -2.09 9.53 15.18
#